data_0093ff6a9d90e6727139e7c49ba1b590
#
_entry.id   0093ff6a9d90e6727139e7c49ba1b590
#
_cell.length_a   1.000
_cell.length_b   1.000
_cell.length_c   1.000
_cell.angle_alpha   90.00
_cell.angle_beta   90.00
_cell.angle_gamma   90.00
#
_symmetry.space_group_name_H-M   'P 1'
#
loop_
_entity.id
_entity.type
_entity.pdbx_description
1 polymer ?
#
loop_
_entity_poly.entity_id
_entity_poly.type
_entity_poly.pdbx_seq_one_letter_code
_entity_poly.pdbx_strand_id
1 'polypeptide(L)'
;AGRVKTLGTTAREGSITAIGAVSPPGGDISEPVTQNTLRIVKVFWGLDAQLAQRRHFPAINWLSSYSLYQDEVGRYIDLHEQISWSEKVTRAMNLLQKESELQEIVRLVGLDSLSEKDRLTMNAAKMIREDYLQQNAFDEVDTYTSFSKQVALLTNILTFDQESQKA
;
A
#
# COMPACT_ATOMS: atom_id res chain seq x y z
N ALA A 1 15.07 -4.20 7.84
CA ALA A 1 16.09 -3.16 8.04
C ALA A 1 17.17 -3.31 6.99
N GLY A 2 17.56 -2.21 6.39
CA GLY A 2 18.62 -2.18 5.37
C GLY A 2 19.81 -1.31 5.83
N ARG A 3 20.99 -1.65 5.38
CA ARG A 3 22.21 -0.88 5.61
C ARG A 3 23.08 -0.87 4.36
N VAL A 4 23.54 0.31 3.97
CA VAL A 4 24.51 0.50 2.89
C VAL A 4 25.86 0.85 3.50
N LYS A 5 26.96 0.30 2.97
CA LYS A 5 28.31 0.59 3.38
C LYS A 5 29.22 0.71 2.17
N THR A 6 29.99 1.78 2.13
CA THR A 6 31.09 1.96 1.16
C THR A 6 32.30 1.18 1.62
N LEU A 7 32.86 0.32 0.77
CA LEU A 7 33.97 -0.57 1.05
C LEU A 7 35.27 -0.04 0.40
N GLY A 8 35.83 1.02 0.96
CA GLY A 8 37.14 1.59 0.60
C GLY A 8 37.11 2.66 -0.49
N THR A 9 36.31 2.50 -1.55
CA THR A 9 36.13 3.52 -2.60
C THR A 9 34.68 3.76 -2.89
N THR A 10 34.30 4.93 -3.44
CA THR A 10 32.93 5.26 -3.81
C THR A 10 32.31 4.31 -4.86
N ALA A 11 33.14 3.55 -5.58
CA ALA A 11 32.71 2.54 -6.53
C ALA A 11 32.38 1.16 -5.90
N ARG A 12 32.60 0.99 -4.59
CA ARG A 12 32.41 -0.27 -3.86
C ARG A 12 31.40 -0.08 -2.75
N GLU A 13 30.14 -0.10 -3.12
CA GLU A 13 29.02 -0.05 -2.18
C GLU A 13 28.36 -1.42 -2.07
N GLY A 14 27.86 -1.75 -0.90
CA GLY A 14 27.08 -2.94 -0.63
C GLY A 14 25.93 -2.64 0.33
N SER A 15 24.83 -3.37 0.20
CA SER A 15 23.69 -3.24 1.07
C SER A 15 23.27 -4.58 1.66
N ILE A 16 22.76 -4.56 2.88
CA ILE A 16 22.12 -5.72 3.52
C ILE A 16 20.73 -5.30 3.94
N THR A 17 19.75 -6.08 3.52
CA THR A 17 18.36 -5.95 3.98
C THR A 17 17.96 -7.20 4.75
N ALA A 18 17.51 -7.02 5.98
CA ALA A 18 16.98 -8.11 6.80
C ALA A 18 15.46 -8.08 6.78
N ILE A 19 14.85 -9.21 6.44
CA ILE A 19 13.40 -9.42 6.47
C ILE A 19 13.13 -10.44 7.57
N GLY A 20 12.41 -10.03 8.62
CA GLY A 20 12.02 -10.89 9.73
C GLY A 20 10.52 -11.15 9.70
N ALA A 21 10.10 -12.36 10.05
CA ALA A 21 8.70 -12.69 10.25
C ALA A 21 8.43 -12.89 11.75
N VAL A 22 7.36 -12.29 12.24
CA VAL A 22 6.88 -12.44 13.63
C VAL A 22 5.44 -12.96 13.56
N SER A 23 5.14 -13.98 14.34
CA SER A 23 3.79 -14.56 14.41
C SER A 23 3.27 -14.42 15.84
N PRO A 24 2.58 -13.32 16.17
CA PRO A 24 2.06 -13.13 17.53
C PRO A 24 0.94 -14.12 17.81
N PRO A 25 0.89 -14.71 19.03
CA PRO A 25 -0.20 -15.58 19.44
C PRO A 25 -1.56 -14.88 19.32
N GLY A 26 -2.52 -15.56 18.67
CA GLY A 26 -3.87 -15.02 18.48
C GLY A 26 -3.94 -13.78 17.56
N GLY A 27 -2.85 -13.43 16.85
CA GLY A 27 -2.78 -12.23 16.04
C GLY A 27 -2.64 -10.92 16.83
N ASP A 28 -2.36 -11.00 18.12
CA ASP A 28 -2.23 -9.85 19.01
C ASP A 28 -0.89 -9.14 18.82
N ILE A 29 -0.90 -8.07 18.02
CA ILE A 29 0.29 -7.23 17.79
C ILE A 29 0.73 -6.42 19.01
N SER A 30 -0.06 -6.36 20.09
CA SER A 30 0.32 -5.70 21.36
C SER A 30 1.28 -6.55 22.21
N GLU A 31 1.49 -7.80 21.82
CA GLU A 31 2.41 -8.73 22.46
C GLU A 31 3.85 -8.14 22.49
N PRO A 32 4.61 -8.31 23.62
CA PRO A 32 5.89 -7.62 23.84
C PRO A 32 6.95 -7.88 22.78
N VAL A 33 7.07 -9.08 22.22
CA VAL A 33 8.07 -9.39 21.17
C VAL A 33 7.75 -8.62 19.90
N THR A 34 6.49 -8.62 19.49
CA THR A 34 6.01 -7.87 18.32
C THR A 34 6.22 -6.38 18.53
N GLN A 35 5.82 -5.83 19.67
CA GLN A 35 6.00 -4.41 19.99
C GLN A 35 7.46 -3.98 19.98
N ASN A 36 8.37 -4.78 20.56
CA ASN A 36 9.80 -4.48 20.55
C ASN A 36 10.37 -4.56 19.11
N THR A 37 9.87 -5.49 18.29
CA THR A 37 10.26 -5.58 16.89
C THR A 37 9.82 -4.34 16.12
N LEU A 38 8.58 -3.89 16.28
CA LEU A 38 8.04 -2.70 15.61
C LEU A 38 8.81 -1.41 15.96
N ARG A 39 9.38 -1.32 17.16
CA ARG A 39 10.23 -0.18 17.55
C ARG A 39 11.57 -0.11 16.80
N ILE A 40 12.04 -1.22 16.27
CA ILE A 40 13.36 -1.33 15.64
C ILE A 40 13.24 -1.25 14.11
N VAL A 41 12.18 -1.83 13.53
CA VAL A 41 12.01 -1.90 12.08
C VAL A 41 11.48 -0.60 11.51
N LYS A 42 11.98 -0.22 10.34
CA LYS A 42 11.51 0.96 9.61
C LYS A 42 10.40 0.63 8.61
N VAL A 43 10.20 -0.63 8.32
CA VAL A 43 9.13 -1.11 7.42
C VAL A 43 8.38 -2.23 8.11
N PHE A 44 7.07 -2.16 8.09
CA PHE A 44 6.17 -3.20 8.61
C PHE A 44 5.11 -3.55 7.60
N TRP A 45 4.93 -4.84 7.35
CA TRP A 45 3.87 -5.42 6.55
C TRP A 45 2.94 -6.21 7.47
N GLY A 46 1.77 -5.65 7.72
CA GLY A 46 0.72 -6.31 8.50
C GLY A 46 -0.01 -7.34 7.65
N LEU A 47 0.21 -8.63 7.92
CA LEU A 47 -0.53 -9.70 7.25
C LEU A 47 -1.95 -9.77 7.82
N ASP A 48 -2.94 -9.87 6.94
CA ASP A 48 -4.36 -9.86 7.28
C ASP A 48 -5.03 -11.17 6.85
N ALA A 49 -5.52 -11.91 7.83
CA ALA A 49 -6.21 -13.18 7.59
C ALA A 49 -7.53 -13.00 6.81
N GLN A 50 -8.23 -11.86 6.98
CA GLN A 50 -9.47 -11.60 6.25
C GLN A 50 -9.20 -11.37 4.76
N LEU A 51 -8.10 -10.68 4.41
CA LEU A 51 -7.68 -10.54 3.02
C LEU A 51 -7.36 -11.90 2.41
N ALA A 52 -6.61 -12.74 3.11
CA ALA A 52 -6.30 -14.10 2.66
C ALA A 52 -7.56 -14.96 2.46
N GLN A 53 -8.54 -14.88 3.38
CA GLN A 53 -9.83 -15.58 3.26
C GLN A 53 -10.65 -15.12 2.04
N ARG A 54 -10.55 -13.84 1.68
CA ARG A 54 -11.16 -13.27 0.48
C ARG A 54 -10.36 -13.54 -0.80
N ARG A 55 -9.24 -14.27 -0.68
CA ARG A 55 -8.28 -14.54 -1.77
C ARG A 55 -7.66 -13.28 -2.38
N HIS A 56 -7.55 -12.22 -1.59
CA HIS A 56 -6.80 -11.03 -1.94
C HIS A 56 -5.32 -11.24 -1.60
N PHE A 57 -4.46 -11.31 -2.60
CA PHE A 57 -3.03 -11.54 -2.43
C PHE A 57 -2.22 -10.46 -3.17
N PRO A 58 -1.08 -10.00 -2.60
CA PRO A 58 -0.58 -10.36 -1.26
C PRO A 58 -1.54 -9.89 -0.15
N ALA A 59 -1.73 -10.71 0.88
CA ALA A 59 -2.66 -10.44 1.99
C ALA A 59 -2.03 -9.44 3.00
N ILE A 60 -1.58 -8.31 2.52
CA ILE A 60 -0.94 -7.24 3.29
C ILE A 60 -1.95 -6.11 3.48
N ASN A 61 -2.26 -5.81 4.73
CA ASN A 61 -3.19 -4.73 5.07
C ASN A 61 -2.51 -3.38 4.85
N TRP A 62 -3.04 -2.60 3.91
CA TRP A 62 -2.48 -1.31 3.49
C TRP A 62 -2.67 -0.19 4.51
N LEU A 63 -3.67 -0.27 5.40
CA LEU A 63 -3.91 0.73 6.44
C LEU A 63 -3.05 0.53 7.68
N SER A 64 -2.69 -0.73 8.01
CA SER A 64 -1.85 -1.04 9.16
C SER A 64 -0.37 -1.15 8.83
N SER A 65 -0.02 -1.32 7.56
CA SER A 65 1.36 -1.39 7.09
C SER A 65 1.98 0.00 6.94
N TYR A 66 3.29 0.10 7.14
CA TYR A 66 4.00 1.37 6.97
C TYR A 66 5.44 1.21 6.50
N SER A 67 5.98 2.29 5.95
CA SER A 67 7.39 2.46 5.64
C SER A 67 7.85 3.84 6.09
N LEU A 68 8.86 3.90 6.95
CA LEU A 68 9.51 5.16 7.34
C LEU A 68 10.48 5.69 6.26
N TYR A 69 10.64 4.95 5.16
CA TYR A 69 11.43 5.39 4.00
C TYR A 69 10.56 6.08 2.92
N GLN A 70 9.24 6.18 3.13
CA GLN A 70 8.31 6.65 2.11
C GLN A 70 8.70 8.03 1.55
N ASP A 71 9.06 8.98 2.41
CA ASP A 71 9.42 10.33 2.01
C ASP A 71 10.75 10.40 1.25
N GLU A 72 11.74 9.59 1.66
CA GLU A 72 13.04 9.55 0.99
C GLU A 72 12.94 8.89 -0.39
N VAL A 73 12.26 7.74 -0.45
CA VAL A 73 12.06 6.99 -1.69
C VAL A 73 11.14 7.77 -2.64
N GLY A 74 10.06 8.36 -2.13
CA GLY A 74 9.16 9.19 -2.92
C GLY A 74 9.88 10.36 -3.58
N ARG A 75 10.67 11.13 -2.83
CA ARG A 75 11.47 12.22 -3.38
C ARG A 75 12.48 11.75 -4.42
N TYR A 76 13.13 10.61 -4.19
CA TYR A 76 14.05 10.04 -5.16
C TYR A 76 13.33 9.72 -6.46
N ILE A 77 12.17 9.06 -6.41
CA ILE A 77 11.36 8.71 -7.57
C ILE A 77 10.87 9.97 -8.29
N ASP A 78 10.33 10.95 -7.56
CA ASP A 78 9.80 12.19 -8.13
C ASP A 78 10.88 12.96 -8.91
N LEU A 79 12.12 12.96 -8.42
CA LEU A 79 13.24 13.62 -9.07
C LEU A 79 13.80 12.86 -10.29
N HIS A 80 13.91 11.52 -10.20
CA HIS A 80 14.57 10.73 -11.25
C HIS A 80 13.62 10.35 -12.38
N GLU A 81 12.36 10.07 -12.05
CA GLU A 81 11.35 9.68 -13.03
C GLU A 81 10.50 10.87 -13.50
N GLN A 82 10.68 12.06 -12.93
CA GLN A 82 9.93 13.30 -13.23
C GLN A 82 8.41 13.11 -13.14
N ILE A 83 7.97 12.36 -12.14
CA ILE A 83 6.55 12.08 -11.85
C ILE A 83 6.23 12.50 -10.43
N SER A 84 4.99 12.88 -10.15
CA SER A 84 4.49 13.17 -8.80
C SER A 84 4.06 11.87 -8.08
N TRP A 85 5.01 10.94 -7.86
CA TRP A 85 4.72 9.65 -7.25
C TRP A 85 4.22 9.80 -5.81
N SER A 86 4.89 10.63 -5.02
CA SER A 86 4.52 10.88 -3.62
C SER A 86 3.09 11.40 -3.47
N GLU A 87 2.65 12.29 -4.36
CA GLU A 87 1.28 12.78 -4.39
C GLU A 87 0.28 11.68 -4.75
N LYS A 88 0.60 10.84 -5.75
CA LYS A 88 -0.27 9.73 -6.15
C LYS A 88 -0.47 8.72 -5.03
N VAL A 89 0.61 8.36 -4.33
CA VAL A 89 0.55 7.45 -3.17
C VAL A 89 -0.32 8.06 -2.06
N THR A 90 -0.13 9.33 -1.74
CA THR A 90 -0.92 10.03 -0.72
C THR A 90 -2.42 10.05 -1.08
N ARG A 91 -2.76 10.35 -2.34
CA ARG A 91 -4.16 10.32 -2.80
C ARG A 91 -4.76 8.93 -2.74
N ALA A 92 -4.02 7.90 -3.17
CA ALA A 92 -4.48 6.52 -3.08
C ALA A 92 -4.75 6.08 -1.64
N MET A 93 -3.85 6.41 -0.72
CA MET A 93 -4.02 6.11 0.70
C MET A 93 -5.23 6.84 1.31
N ASN A 94 -5.46 8.10 0.93
CA ASN A 94 -6.63 8.84 1.37
C ASN A 94 -7.95 8.22 0.88
N LEU A 95 -7.99 7.72 -0.37
CA LEU A 95 -9.16 7.01 -0.91
C LEU A 95 -9.42 5.70 -0.15
N LEU A 96 -8.39 4.91 0.13
CA LEU A 96 -8.50 3.66 0.89
C LEU A 96 -8.92 3.91 2.35
N GLN A 97 -8.43 4.97 2.97
CA GLN A 97 -8.84 5.37 4.31
C GLN A 97 -10.32 5.79 4.31
N LYS A 98 -10.72 6.62 3.35
CA LYS A 98 -12.11 7.06 3.21
C LYS A 98 -13.06 5.90 2.94
N GLU A 99 -12.65 4.94 2.11
CA GLU A 99 -13.43 3.71 1.88
C GLU A 99 -13.67 2.95 3.19
N SER A 100 -12.64 2.80 4.03
CA SER A 100 -12.76 2.12 5.33
C SER A 100 -13.80 2.79 6.23
N GLU A 101 -13.82 4.12 6.28
CA GLU A 101 -14.81 4.90 7.03
C GLU A 101 -16.22 4.71 6.46
N LEU A 102 -16.36 4.77 5.14
CA LEU A 102 -17.65 4.57 4.46
C LEU A 102 -18.18 3.14 4.62
N GLN A 103 -17.30 2.12 4.63
CA GLN A 103 -17.69 0.74 4.88
C GLN A 103 -18.31 0.55 6.27
N GLU A 104 -17.81 1.24 7.29
CA GLU A 104 -18.43 1.22 8.62
C GLU A 104 -19.84 1.83 8.60
N ILE A 105 -20.04 2.93 7.87
CA ILE A 105 -21.36 3.54 7.69
C ILE A 105 -22.30 2.56 6.96
N VAL A 106 -21.85 1.98 5.85
CA VAL A 106 -22.63 1.01 5.08
C VAL A 106 -23.05 -0.19 5.92
N ARG A 107 -22.17 -0.67 6.79
CA ARG A 107 -22.47 -1.80 7.70
C ARG A 107 -23.58 -1.46 8.70
N LEU A 108 -23.68 -0.20 9.12
CA LEU A 108 -24.68 0.24 10.11
C LEU A 108 -26.02 0.60 9.50
N VAL A 109 -26.04 1.29 8.37
CA VAL A 109 -27.25 1.92 7.81
C VAL A 109 -27.54 1.53 6.35
N GLY A 110 -26.70 0.73 5.72
CA GLY A 110 -26.88 0.24 4.34
C GLY A 110 -26.29 1.14 3.27
N LEU A 111 -26.14 0.56 2.07
CA LEU A 111 -25.54 1.23 0.90
C LEU A 111 -26.36 2.43 0.39
N ASP A 112 -27.68 2.38 0.58
CA ASP A 112 -28.59 3.43 0.08
C ASP A 112 -28.45 4.76 0.83
N SER A 113 -27.78 4.74 1.99
CA SER A 113 -27.48 5.95 2.77
C SER A 113 -26.33 6.77 2.21
N LEU A 114 -25.52 6.20 1.33
CA LEU A 114 -24.37 6.89 0.75
C LEU A 114 -24.79 7.87 -0.35
N SER A 115 -24.16 9.05 -0.34
CA SER A 115 -24.25 9.99 -1.45
C SER A 115 -23.63 9.38 -2.73
N GLU A 116 -24.00 9.88 -3.90
CA GLU A 116 -23.39 9.47 -5.16
C GLU A 116 -21.88 9.67 -5.15
N LYS A 117 -21.45 10.78 -4.57
CA LYS A 117 -20.02 11.10 -4.40
C LYS A 117 -19.27 10.09 -3.54
N ASP A 118 -19.88 9.61 -2.45
CA ASP A 118 -19.27 8.59 -1.60
C ASP A 118 -19.25 7.23 -2.31
N ARG A 119 -20.26 6.90 -3.11
CA ARG A 119 -20.29 5.70 -3.96
C ARG A 119 -19.17 5.71 -5.01
N LEU A 120 -18.91 6.87 -5.64
CA LEU A 120 -17.79 7.03 -6.58
C LEU A 120 -16.44 6.86 -5.87
N THR A 121 -16.27 7.44 -4.69
CA THR A 121 -15.09 7.23 -3.84
C THR A 121 -14.87 5.75 -3.51
N MET A 122 -15.91 5.03 -3.14
CA MET A 122 -15.83 3.58 -2.88
C MET A 122 -15.46 2.79 -4.14
N ASN A 123 -15.97 3.17 -5.31
CA ASN A 123 -15.60 2.53 -6.57
C ASN A 123 -14.13 2.75 -6.92
N ALA A 124 -13.63 3.98 -6.78
CA ALA A 124 -12.21 4.27 -7.01
C ALA A 124 -11.30 3.51 -6.03
N ALA A 125 -11.65 3.46 -4.75
CA ALA A 125 -10.91 2.68 -3.76
C ALA A 125 -10.97 1.17 -4.04
N LYS A 126 -12.12 0.65 -4.50
CA LYS A 126 -12.25 -0.74 -4.96
C LYS A 126 -11.28 -1.05 -6.12
N MET A 127 -11.19 -0.16 -7.12
CA MET A 127 -10.22 -0.32 -8.23
C MET A 127 -8.77 -0.34 -7.70
N ILE A 128 -8.42 0.51 -6.72
CA ILE A 128 -7.10 0.45 -6.10
C ILE A 128 -6.87 -0.92 -5.44
N ARG A 129 -7.82 -1.45 -4.70
CA ARG A 129 -7.66 -2.75 -4.02
C ARG A 129 -7.59 -3.92 -4.99
N GLU A 130 -8.49 -3.98 -5.96
CA GLU A 130 -8.69 -5.16 -6.80
C GLU A 130 -7.82 -5.15 -8.06
N ASP A 131 -7.58 -3.97 -8.64
CA ASP A 131 -6.85 -3.86 -9.91
C ASP A 131 -5.40 -3.42 -9.72
N TYR A 132 -5.06 -2.76 -8.59
CA TYR A 132 -3.71 -2.26 -8.35
C TYR A 132 -2.97 -3.02 -7.24
N LEU A 133 -3.59 -3.25 -6.08
CA LEU A 133 -2.93 -3.90 -4.94
C LEU A 133 -2.97 -5.43 -5.02
N GLN A 134 -4.01 -6.01 -5.60
CA GLN A 134 -4.07 -7.45 -5.82
C GLN A 134 -3.13 -7.84 -6.95
N GLN A 135 -2.36 -8.93 -6.73
CA GLN A 135 -1.39 -9.44 -7.68
C GLN A 135 -1.44 -10.96 -7.71
N ASN A 136 -1.44 -11.54 -8.90
CA ASN A 136 -1.38 -12.98 -9.07
C ASN A 136 0.09 -13.44 -9.25
N ALA A 137 0.64 -14.04 -8.19
CA ALA A 137 2.02 -14.53 -8.20
C ALA A 137 2.27 -15.72 -9.15
N PHE A 138 1.22 -16.32 -9.70
CA PHE A 138 1.31 -17.45 -10.65
C PHE A 138 1.12 -17.04 -12.12
N ASP A 139 0.82 -15.77 -12.37
CA ASP A 139 0.75 -15.22 -13.72
C ASP A 139 2.09 -14.60 -14.11
N GLU A 140 2.62 -14.98 -15.28
CA GLU A 140 3.96 -14.56 -15.73
C GLU A 140 4.09 -13.04 -15.92
N VAL A 141 3.00 -12.38 -16.31
CA VAL A 141 2.99 -10.92 -16.54
C VAL A 141 2.77 -10.18 -15.22
N ASP A 142 1.84 -10.67 -14.39
CA ASP A 142 1.46 -9.98 -13.15
C ASP A 142 2.49 -10.14 -12.03
N THR A 143 3.22 -11.27 -12.00
CA THR A 143 4.31 -11.53 -11.04
C THR A 143 5.41 -10.45 -11.09
N TYR A 144 5.70 -9.89 -12.27
CA TYR A 144 6.79 -8.94 -12.49
C TYR A 144 6.29 -7.60 -13.03
N THR A 145 5.43 -6.95 -12.28
CA THR A 145 4.90 -5.63 -12.66
C THR A 145 5.98 -4.57 -12.67
N SER A 146 6.27 -4.00 -13.85
CA SER A 146 7.24 -2.91 -13.98
C SER A 146 6.77 -1.64 -13.27
N PHE A 147 7.71 -0.78 -12.85
CA PHE A 147 7.38 0.50 -12.21
C PHE A 147 6.53 1.39 -13.13
N SER A 148 6.85 1.44 -14.43
CA SER A 148 6.07 2.20 -15.43
C SER A 148 4.61 1.73 -15.52
N LYS A 149 4.37 0.41 -15.47
CA LYS A 149 3.00 -0.15 -15.43
C LYS A 149 2.28 0.27 -14.14
N GLN A 150 2.95 0.21 -12.99
CA GLN A 150 2.37 0.65 -11.71
C GLN A 150 1.96 2.12 -11.75
N VAL A 151 2.83 3.00 -12.26
CA VAL A 151 2.54 4.43 -12.41
C VAL A 151 1.36 4.67 -13.33
N ALA A 152 1.31 4.01 -14.49
CA ALA A 152 0.23 4.17 -15.47
C ALA A 152 -1.12 3.71 -14.87
N LEU A 153 -1.15 2.54 -14.24
CA LEU A 153 -2.37 1.98 -13.66
C LEU A 153 -2.91 2.87 -12.53
N LEU A 154 -2.06 3.25 -11.58
CA LEU A 154 -2.46 4.14 -10.48
C LEU A 154 -2.91 5.51 -11.01
N THR A 155 -2.24 6.06 -12.02
CA THR A 155 -2.63 7.33 -12.65
C THR A 155 -4.02 7.24 -13.26
N ASN A 156 -4.34 6.15 -13.98
CA ASN A 156 -5.64 5.96 -14.59
C ASN A 156 -6.76 5.90 -13.52
N ILE A 157 -6.54 5.16 -12.42
CA ILE A 157 -7.52 5.07 -11.33
C ILE A 157 -7.74 6.44 -10.67
N LEU A 158 -6.66 7.17 -10.37
CA LEU A 158 -6.77 8.50 -9.76
C LEU A 158 -7.38 9.55 -10.70
N THR A 159 -7.18 9.40 -12.03
CA THR A 159 -7.84 10.24 -13.02
C THR A 159 -9.34 9.93 -13.09
N PHE A 160 -9.71 8.65 -13.08
CA PHE A 160 -11.12 8.25 -13.00
C PHE A 160 -11.81 8.88 -11.78
N ASP A 161 -11.20 8.75 -10.58
CA ASP A 161 -11.72 9.40 -9.37
C ASP A 161 -11.91 10.90 -9.57
N GLN A 162 -10.89 11.59 -10.07
CA GLN A 162 -10.92 13.04 -10.24
C GLN A 162 -11.99 13.49 -11.24
N GLU A 163 -12.16 12.81 -12.35
CA GLU A 163 -13.14 13.19 -13.38
C GLU A 163 -14.57 12.81 -12.95
N SER A 164 -14.75 11.66 -12.29
CA SER A 164 -16.05 11.25 -11.79
C SER A 164 -16.60 12.17 -10.69
N GLN A 165 -15.74 12.80 -9.90
CA GLN A 165 -16.14 13.75 -8.85
C GLN A 165 -16.57 15.13 -9.41
N LYS A 166 -16.31 15.41 -10.70
CA LYS A 166 -16.71 16.66 -11.38
C LYS A 166 -18.06 16.55 -12.08
N ALA A 167 -18.50 15.32 -12.37
CA ALA A 167 -19.74 15.03 -13.08
C ALA A 167 -20.96 15.14 -12.16
#